data_402c6f7101a3b2642216473d591877f4
#
_entry.id   402c6f7101a3b2642216473d591877f4
#
_cell.length_a   1.000
_cell.length_b   1.000
_cell.length_c   1.000
_cell.angle_alpha   90.00
_cell.angle_beta   90.00
_cell.angle_gamma   90.00
#
_symmetry.space_group_name_H-M   'P 1'
#
loop_
_entity.id
_entity.type
_entity.pdbx_description
1 polymer ?
#
loop_
_entity_poly.entity_id
_entity_poly.type
_entity_poly.pdbx_seq_one_letter_code
_entity_poly.pdbx_strand_id
1 'polypeptide(L)'
;MKIGIIGAMELEIDSLRTSIESCKETKIGRFVFYEGTLNGIEVVLLLSGIGKVSASVATTLLIERYNPSLIINTGTAGGLGDTSVHDIILANEVRHHDVDVTAFGYEIGQQAQMPPAFIANTQWTEKLKQVAERYSHTLHYGQVVSGDSFISSPTRLQEIANTFPKAKAVEMEAAAIAQTCYLLNIPFVMLRAISDKAGEGNAVSYETFVVEAGKLSATIIKAFLASISET
;
A
#
# COMPACT_ATOMS: atom_id res chain seq x y z
N MET A 1 -20.31 8.03 -0.93
CA MET A 1 -18.83 8.11 -1.07
C MET A 1 -18.33 6.82 -1.67
N LYS A 2 -17.45 6.88 -2.68
CA LYS A 2 -16.87 5.68 -3.31
C LYS A 2 -15.38 5.61 -2.96
N ILE A 3 -14.89 4.44 -2.56
CA ILE A 3 -13.50 4.22 -2.15
C ILE A 3 -12.85 3.22 -3.11
N GLY A 4 -11.68 3.59 -3.64
CA GLY A 4 -10.80 2.68 -4.37
C GLY A 4 -9.86 1.95 -3.40
N ILE A 5 -9.81 0.64 -3.49
CA ILE A 5 -8.89 -0.19 -2.68
C ILE A 5 -7.96 -0.91 -3.65
N ILE A 6 -6.66 -0.83 -3.42
CA ILE A 6 -5.65 -1.40 -4.33
C ILE A 6 -4.77 -2.38 -3.57
N GLY A 7 -4.71 -3.61 -4.06
CA GLY A 7 -3.72 -4.61 -3.69
C GLY A 7 -3.03 -5.17 -4.93
N ALA A 8 -1.80 -5.63 -4.77
CA ALA A 8 -0.96 -6.07 -5.88
C ALA A 8 -1.20 -7.54 -6.26
N MET A 9 -1.58 -8.38 -5.31
CA MET A 9 -1.69 -9.82 -5.45
C MET A 9 -3.06 -10.35 -5.01
N GLU A 10 -3.49 -11.47 -5.60
CA GLU A 10 -4.73 -12.17 -5.22
C GLU A 10 -4.76 -12.48 -3.71
N LEU A 11 -3.64 -12.95 -3.14
CA LEU A 11 -3.54 -13.30 -1.72
C LEU A 11 -3.80 -12.13 -0.78
N GLU A 12 -3.51 -10.90 -1.23
CA GLU A 12 -3.73 -9.68 -0.45
C GLU A 12 -5.19 -9.21 -0.47
N ILE A 13 -5.88 -9.45 -1.59
CA ILE A 13 -7.23 -8.91 -1.82
C ILE A 13 -8.35 -9.93 -1.64
N ASP A 14 -8.08 -11.23 -1.63
CA ASP A 14 -9.11 -12.28 -1.63
C ASP A 14 -10.10 -12.14 -0.46
N SER A 15 -9.59 -11.86 0.74
CA SER A 15 -10.43 -11.62 1.93
C SER A 15 -11.32 -10.38 1.82
N LEU A 16 -10.90 -9.35 1.09
CA LEU A 16 -11.72 -8.18 0.79
C LEU A 16 -12.75 -8.52 -0.30
N ARG A 17 -12.30 -9.12 -1.39
CA ARG A 17 -13.12 -9.51 -2.54
C ARG A 17 -14.31 -10.36 -2.13
N THR A 18 -14.08 -11.39 -1.31
CA THR A 18 -15.14 -12.29 -0.84
C THR A 18 -16.14 -11.64 0.11
N SER A 19 -15.82 -10.46 0.65
CA SER A 19 -16.70 -9.68 1.53
C SER A 19 -17.50 -8.60 0.79
N ILE A 20 -17.24 -8.36 -0.50
CA ILE A 20 -17.98 -7.36 -1.31
C ILE A 20 -19.36 -7.90 -1.65
N GLU A 21 -20.39 -7.21 -1.21
CA GLU A 21 -21.79 -7.48 -1.54
C GLU A 21 -22.11 -6.99 -2.96
N SER A 22 -22.96 -7.73 -3.68
CA SER A 22 -23.35 -7.43 -5.07
C SER A 22 -22.14 -7.25 -5.99
N CYS A 23 -21.10 -8.04 -5.77
CA CYS A 23 -19.82 -7.92 -6.43
C CYS A 23 -19.93 -8.12 -7.96
N LYS A 24 -19.50 -7.10 -8.69
CA LYS A 24 -19.39 -7.16 -10.16
C LYS A 24 -17.92 -7.10 -10.56
N GLU A 25 -17.48 -8.09 -11.32
CA GLU A 25 -16.13 -8.14 -11.88
C GLU A 25 -16.07 -7.43 -13.24
N THR A 26 -15.06 -6.59 -13.42
CA THR A 26 -14.76 -5.95 -14.72
C THR A 26 -13.27 -6.10 -15.03
N LYS A 27 -12.92 -6.49 -16.26
CA LYS A 27 -11.52 -6.60 -16.71
C LYS A 27 -11.19 -5.53 -17.73
N ILE A 28 -10.03 -4.89 -17.56
CA ILE A 28 -9.44 -3.94 -18.50
C ILE A 28 -7.99 -4.35 -18.74
N GLY A 29 -7.72 -4.91 -19.91
CA GLY A 29 -6.42 -5.52 -20.16
C GLY A 29 -6.15 -6.67 -19.17
N ARG A 30 -5.11 -6.52 -18.37
CA ARG A 30 -4.73 -7.49 -17.32
C ARG A 30 -5.26 -7.13 -15.94
N PHE A 31 -5.87 -5.96 -15.76
CA PHE A 31 -6.36 -5.47 -14.48
C PHE A 31 -7.78 -5.95 -14.21
N VAL A 32 -8.04 -6.33 -12.97
CA VAL A 32 -9.35 -6.81 -12.52
C VAL A 32 -9.90 -5.87 -11.47
N PHE A 33 -11.12 -5.39 -11.69
CA PHE A 33 -11.86 -4.51 -10.81
C PHE A 33 -13.06 -5.25 -10.25
N TYR A 34 -13.26 -5.18 -8.95
CA TYR A 34 -14.41 -5.73 -8.24
C TYR A 34 -15.21 -4.58 -7.63
N GLU A 35 -16.39 -4.30 -8.20
CA GLU A 35 -17.29 -3.22 -7.78
C GLU A 35 -18.38 -3.78 -6.88
N GLY A 36 -18.75 -3.07 -5.83
CA GLY A 36 -19.89 -3.42 -4.99
C GLY A 36 -19.92 -2.62 -3.70
N THR A 37 -20.50 -3.19 -2.67
CA THR A 37 -20.63 -2.55 -1.35
C THR A 37 -19.89 -3.35 -0.30
N LEU A 38 -19.19 -2.69 0.59
CA LEU A 38 -18.48 -3.30 1.70
C LEU A 38 -18.80 -2.48 2.97
N ASN A 39 -19.50 -3.11 3.93
CA ASN A 39 -19.98 -2.45 5.15
C ASN A 39 -20.75 -1.13 4.85
N GLY A 40 -21.64 -1.14 3.85
CA GLY A 40 -22.45 0.02 3.48
C GLY A 40 -21.73 1.08 2.64
N ILE A 41 -20.43 0.92 2.35
CA ILE A 41 -19.64 1.84 1.54
C ILE A 41 -19.50 1.29 0.12
N GLU A 42 -19.72 2.12 -0.91
CA GLU A 42 -19.39 1.78 -2.30
C GLU A 42 -17.87 1.63 -2.44
N VAL A 43 -17.42 0.47 -2.91
CA VAL A 43 -16.00 0.18 -3.10
C VAL A 43 -15.72 -0.30 -4.53
N VAL A 44 -14.51 0.01 -4.99
CA VAL A 44 -13.90 -0.63 -6.15
C VAL A 44 -12.56 -1.20 -5.70
N LEU A 45 -12.52 -2.52 -5.57
CA LEU A 45 -11.29 -3.25 -5.25
C LEU A 45 -10.56 -3.56 -6.56
N LEU A 46 -9.28 -3.22 -6.62
CA LEU A 46 -8.43 -3.37 -7.79
C LEU A 46 -7.28 -4.33 -7.51
N LEU A 47 -7.14 -5.33 -8.37
CA LEU A 47 -5.93 -6.14 -8.47
C LEU A 47 -4.98 -5.45 -9.47
N SER A 48 -3.96 -4.78 -8.94
CA SER A 48 -3.06 -3.95 -9.76
C SER A 48 -1.94 -4.73 -10.46
N GLY A 49 -1.60 -5.92 -9.95
CA GLY A 49 -0.34 -6.58 -10.28
C GLY A 49 0.86 -5.91 -9.61
N ILE A 50 2.02 -6.56 -9.71
CA ILE A 50 3.24 -6.20 -9.00
C ILE A 50 4.04 -5.16 -9.81
N GLY A 51 4.69 -4.24 -9.07
CA GLY A 51 5.63 -3.26 -9.59
C GLY A 51 5.02 -1.93 -9.98
N LYS A 52 5.89 -0.91 -10.07
CA LYS A 52 5.50 0.50 -10.17
C LYS A 52 4.68 0.84 -11.41
N VAL A 53 5.04 0.29 -12.57
CA VAL A 53 4.32 0.55 -13.83
C VAL A 53 2.92 -0.03 -13.79
N SER A 54 2.76 -1.30 -13.36
CA SER A 54 1.46 -1.94 -13.20
C SER A 54 0.58 -1.17 -12.22
N ALA A 55 1.12 -0.82 -11.06
CA ALA A 55 0.42 -0.07 -10.03
C ALA A 55 -0.05 1.32 -10.51
N SER A 56 0.81 2.05 -11.24
CA SER A 56 0.48 3.38 -11.77
C SER A 56 -0.63 3.31 -12.83
N VAL A 57 -0.51 2.41 -13.81
CA VAL A 57 -1.53 2.24 -14.86
C VAL A 57 -2.88 1.82 -14.25
N ALA A 58 -2.85 0.85 -13.35
CA ALA A 58 -4.04 0.35 -12.68
C ALA A 58 -4.73 1.44 -11.84
N THR A 59 -3.97 2.23 -11.08
CA THR A 59 -4.48 3.35 -10.27
C THR A 59 -5.10 4.43 -11.16
N THR A 60 -4.46 4.77 -12.28
CA THR A 60 -5.01 5.73 -13.25
C THR A 60 -6.35 5.26 -13.78
N LEU A 61 -6.45 4.00 -14.23
CA LEU A 61 -7.70 3.42 -14.74
C LEU A 61 -8.80 3.41 -13.67
N LEU A 62 -8.45 3.13 -12.41
CA LEU A 62 -9.39 3.15 -11.30
C LEU A 62 -9.92 4.56 -11.07
N ILE A 63 -9.04 5.56 -10.99
CA ILE A 63 -9.41 6.96 -10.74
C ILE A 63 -10.29 7.49 -11.88
N GLU A 64 -9.86 7.36 -13.12
CA GLU A 64 -10.55 7.88 -14.29
C GLU A 64 -11.92 7.24 -14.51
N ARG A 65 -12.04 5.93 -14.26
CA ARG A 65 -13.27 5.18 -14.54
C ARG A 65 -14.29 5.27 -13.43
N TYR A 66 -13.85 5.33 -12.18
CA TYR A 66 -14.73 5.17 -11.01
C TYR A 66 -14.83 6.41 -10.14
N ASN A 67 -13.98 7.41 -10.35
CA ASN A 67 -13.93 8.67 -9.62
C ASN A 67 -14.03 8.50 -8.09
N PRO A 68 -13.13 7.75 -7.46
CA PRO A 68 -13.17 7.51 -6.02
C PRO A 68 -12.83 8.79 -5.24
N SER A 69 -13.38 8.93 -4.04
CA SER A 69 -13.05 10.04 -3.12
C SER A 69 -11.78 9.79 -2.30
N LEU A 70 -11.33 8.54 -2.25
CA LEU A 70 -10.15 8.11 -1.50
C LEU A 70 -9.58 6.86 -2.14
N ILE A 71 -8.25 6.75 -2.19
CA ILE A 71 -7.53 5.52 -2.51
C ILE A 71 -6.95 4.94 -1.22
N ILE A 72 -7.20 3.64 -0.99
CA ILE A 72 -6.57 2.85 0.05
C ILE A 72 -5.62 1.86 -0.62
N ASN A 73 -4.33 1.98 -0.39
CA ASN A 73 -3.36 0.96 -0.77
C ASN A 73 -3.15 0.00 0.41
N THR A 74 -3.41 -1.27 0.19
CA THR A 74 -3.31 -2.34 1.19
C THR A 74 -2.46 -3.48 0.68
N GLY A 75 -1.98 -4.35 1.56
CA GLY A 75 -1.19 -5.53 1.21
C GLY A 75 -0.09 -5.81 2.22
N THR A 76 0.98 -6.44 1.73
CA THR A 76 2.11 -6.88 2.54
C THR A 76 3.39 -6.10 2.22
N ALA A 77 4.37 -6.14 3.11
CA ALA A 77 5.67 -5.49 2.91
C ALA A 77 6.77 -6.20 3.69
N GLY A 78 8.01 -6.06 3.24
CA GLY A 78 9.20 -6.43 4.00
C GLY A 78 9.50 -5.39 5.08
N GLY A 79 9.70 -5.88 6.31
CA GLY A 79 9.98 -5.02 7.46
C GLY A 79 11.41 -4.46 7.46
N LEU A 80 11.55 -3.21 7.93
CA LEU A 80 12.82 -2.51 8.11
C LEU A 80 13.01 -2.12 9.58
N GLY A 81 14.26 -2.16 10.05
CA GLY A 81 14.62 -1.69 11.39
C GLY A 81 14.04 -2.55 12.51
N ASP A 82 13.21 -1.93 13.34
CA ASP A 82 12.60 -2.51 14.54
C ASP A 82 11.26 -3.22 14.31
N THR A 83 10.85 -3.41 13.04
CA THR A 83 9.60 -4.07 12.70
C THR A 83 9.72 -5.60 12.75
N SER A 84 8.62 -6.28 13.02
CA SER A 84 8.50 -7.74 13.08
C SER A 84 7.36 -8.24 12.18
N VAL A 85 7.39 -9.52 11.85
CA VAL A 85 6.30 -10.16 11.10
C VAL A 85 4.97 -9.97 11.86
N HIS A 86 3.91 -9.66 11.12
CA HIS A 86 2.57 -9.28 11.57
C HIS A 86 2.45 -7.87 12.18
N ASP A 87 3.52 -7.11 12.29
CA ASP A 87 3.38 -5.68 12.60
C ASP A 87 2.62 -4.97 11.49
N ILE A 88 1.87 -3.94 11.86
CA ILE A 88 1.15 -3.09 10.92
C ILE A 88 1.94 -1.81 10.69
N ILE A 89 2.11 -1.45 9.44
CA ILE A 89 2.69 -0.18 9.02
C ILE A 89 1.60 0.69 8.44
N LEU A 90 1.38 1.84 9.07
CA LEU A 90 0.55 2.91 8.54
C LEU A 90 1.47 4.02 8.03
N ALA A 91 1.47 4.25 6.73
CA ALA A 91 2.38 5.22 6.14
C ALA A 91 1.93 6.65 6.39
N ASN A 92 2.84 7.51 6.87
CA ASN A 92 2.68 8.95 6.83
C ASN A 92 3.17 9.53 5.50
N GLU A 93 4.18 8.91 4.92
CA GLU A 93 4.75 9.28 3.62
C GLU A 93 5.29 8.06 2.89
N VAL A 94 5.33 8.16 1.56
CA VAL A 94 5.90 7.13 0.69
C VAL A 94 6.94 7.76 -0.24
N ARG A 95 8.05 7.05 -0.48
CA ARG A 95 9.12 7.47 -1.38
C ARG A 95 9.54 6.33 -2.30
N HIS A 96 10.15 6.68 -3.44
CA HIS A 96 10.90 5.68 -4.20
C HIS A 96 12.26 5.44 -3.54
N HIS A 97 12.75 4.20 -3.53
CA HIS A 97 14.12 3.90 -3.08
C HIS A 97 15.08 3.65 -4.25
N ASP A 98 14.55 3.52 -5.46
CA ASP A 98 15.28 3.16 -6.68
C ASP A 98 15.36 4.30 -7.71
N VAL A 99 15.02 5.52 -7.31
CA VAL A 99 15.12 6.73 -8.13
C VAL A 99 16.32 7.54 -7.68
N ASP A 100 17.18 7.89 -8.62
CA ASP A 100 18.31 8.78 -8.41
C ASP A 100 18.42 9.80 -9.55
N VAL A 101 18.13 11.05 -9.25
CA VAL A 101 18.35 12.22 -10.11
C VAL A 101 19.12 13.30 -9.34
N THR A 102 19.93 12.89 -8.36
CA THR A 102 20.74 13.78 -7.52
C THR A 102 21.72 14.65 -8.31
N ALA A 103 22.17 14.20 -9.48
CA ALA A 103 22.99 14.97 -10.41
C ALA A 103 22.32 16.31 -10.84
N PHE A 104 20.99 16.42 -10.69
CA PHE A 104 20.22 17.63 -10.99
C PHE A 104 19.76 18.38 -9.73
N GLY A 105 20.31 18.05 -8.56
CA GLY A 105 20.00 18.72 -7.28
C GLY A 105 18.75 18.23 -6.56
N TYR A 106 18.16 17.10 -6.99
CA TYR A 106 17.05 16.46 -6.29
C TYR A 106 17.56 15.58 -5.14
N GLU A 107 16.69 15.28 -4.18
CA GLU A 107 17.00 14.31 -3.14
C GLU A 107 17.01 12.88 -3.71
N ILE A 108 17.79 11.98 -3.08
CA ILE A 108 17.71 10.56 -3.43
C ILE A 108 16.27 10.04 -3.19
N GLY A 109 15.73 9.26 -4.12
CA GLY A 109 14.33 8.79 -4.09
C GLY A 109 13.31 9.80 -4.61
N GLN A 110 13.71 11.04 -4.93
CA GLN A 110 12.85 12.05 -5.53
C GLN A 110 12.88 11.94 -7.06
N GLN A 111 11.71 11.82 -7.68
CA GLN A 111 11.55 11.98 -9.13
C GLN A 111 11.71 13.45 -9.53
N ALA A 112 12.24 13.71 -10.72
CA ALA A 112 12.33 15.07 -11.27
C ALA A 112 10.94 15.72 -11.32
N GLN A 113 10.85 16.98 -10.86
CA GLN A 113 9.61 17.78 -10.80
C GLN A 113 8.52 17.23 -9.84
N MET A 114 8.85 16.25 -9.02
CA MET A 114 7.95 15.72 -8.00
C MET A 114 8.41 16.13 -6.59
N PRO A 115 7.54 16.10 -5.58
CA PRO A 115 7.98 16.29 -4.20
C PRO A 115 8.92 15.14 -3.77
N PRO A 116 9.78 15.36 -2.76
CA PRO A 116 10.69 14.34 -2.27
C PRO A 116 9.98 13.13 -1.66
N ALA A 117 8.76 13.32 -1.15
CA ALA A 117 7.89 12.27 -0.64
C ALA A 117 6.43 12.57 -0.96
N PHE A 118 5.61 11.54 -1.11
CA PHE A 118 4.16 11.66 -1.24
C PHE A 118 3.52 11.45 0.12
N ILE A 119 2.83 12.47 0.60
CA ILE A 119 2.26 12.51 1.95
C ILE A 119 0.87 11.86 1.93
N ALA A 120 0.67 10.86 2.79
CA ALA A 120 -0.65 10.27 3.00
C ALA A 120 -1.63 11.30 3.59
N ASN A 121 -2.91 11.20 3.23
CA ASN A 121 -3.91 12.14 3.72
C ASN A 121 -4.05 12.05 5.24
N THR A 122 -3.69 13.10 5.95
CA THR A 122 -3.61 13.12 7.42
C THR A 122 -4.93 12.76 8.10
N GLN A 123 -6.05 13.30 7.61
CA GLN A 123 -7.37 13.08 8.22
C GLN A 123 -7.80 11.60 8.10
N TRP A 124 -7.65 11.01 6.93
CA TRP A 124 -7.99 9.62 6.69
C TRP A 124 -7.00 8.66 7.37
N THR A 125 -5.72 9.02 7.40
CA THR A 125 -4.69 8.25 8.10
C THR A 125 -4.96 8.19 9.60
N GLU A 126 -5.35 9.31 10.24
CA GLU A 126 -5.67 9.32 11.67
C GLU A 126 -6.91 8.47 11.99
N LYS A 127 -7.96 8.52 11.16
CA LYS A 127 -9.12 7.65 11.31
C LYS A 127 -8.76 6.16 11.18
N LEU A 128 -7.94 5.83 10.16
CA LEU A 128 -7.46 4.47 9.94
C LEU A 128 -6.59 3.99 11.10
N LYS A 129 -5.74 4.85 11.66
CA LYS A 129 -4.90 4.58 12.82
C LYS A 129 -5.71 4.16 14.03
N GLN A 130 -6.75 4.95 14.39
CA GLN A 130 -7.64 4.65 15.52
C GLN A 130 -8.32 3.27 15.40
N VAL A 131 -8.60 2.83 14.17
CA VAL A 131 -9.12 1.49 13.93
C VAL A 131 -8.02 0.45 14.04
N ALA A 132 -6.87 0.68 13.39
CA ALA A 132 -5.76 -0.28 13.35
C ALA A 132 -5.23 -0.61 14.76
N GLU A 133 -5.18 0.36 15.67
CA GLU A 133 -4.79 0.18 17.07
C GLU A 133 -5.62 -0.86 17.84
N ARG A 134 -6.84 -1.16 17.38
CA ARG A 134 -7.73 -2.18 17.99
C ARG A 134 -7.44 -3.60 17.50
N TYR A 135 -6.74 -3.74 16.38
CA TYR A 135 -6.53 -5.02 15.68
C TYR A 135 -5.07 -5.46 15.64
N SER A 136 -4.14 -4.57 15.97
CA SER A 136 -2.71 -4.87 15.94
C SER A 136 -2.08 -4.66 17.31
N HIS A 137 -1.23 -5.60 17.72
CA HIS A 137 -0.42 -5.47 18.93
C HIS A 137 0.70 -4.44 18.74
N THR A 138 1.19 -4.27 17.50
CA THR A 138 2.24 -3.32 17.16
C THR A 138 1.87 -2.59 15.87
N LEU A 139 1.64 -1.28 16.00
CA LEU A 139 1.38 -0.36 14.91
C LEU A 139 2.55 0.62 14.79
N HIS A 140 3.23 0.59 13.66
CA HIS A 140 4.24 1.57 13.31
C HIS A 140 3.63 2.65 12.40
N TYR A 141 3.92 3.90 12.74
CA TYR A 141 3.59 5.04 11.91
C TYR A 141 4.87 5.63 11.34
N GLY A 142 5.04 5.60 10.02
CA GLY A 142 6.31 6.00 9.44
C GLY A 142 6.38 5.97 7.93
N GLN A 143 7.60 6.17 7.42
CA GLN A 143 7.90 6.17 6.00
C GLN A 143 7.86 4.74 5.45
N VAL A 144 7.32 4.59 4.23
CA VAL A 144 7.45 3.37 3.41
C VAL A 144 8.20 3.71 2.13
N VAL A 145 9.06 2.81 1.68
CA VAL A 145 9.85 3.02 0.46
C VAL A 145 9.58 1.94 -0.58
N SER A 146 9.42 2.34 -1.84
CA SER A 146 9.05 1.46 -2.95
C SER A 146 10.12 1.40 -4.04
N GLY A 147 10.26 0.24 -4.67
CA GLY A 147 11.08 0.08 -5.86
C GLY A 147 10.79 -1.22 -6.59
N ASP A 148 11.15 -1.32 -7.87
CA ASP A 148 10.90 -2.50 -8.71
C ASP A 148 11.89 -3.64 -8.42
N SER A 149 12.06 -3.97 -7.11
CA SER A 149 12.95 -5.06 -6.68
C SER A 149 12.44 -5.69 -5.39
N PHE A 150 12.38 -7.00 -5.34
CA PHE A 150 12.23 -7.73 -4.08
C PHE A 150 13.57 -7.73 -3.33
N ILE A 151 13.59 -7.18 -2.13
CA ILE A 151 14.82 -6.97 -1.35
C ILE A 151 15.16 -8.25 -0.55
N SER A 152 15.90 -9.15 -1.18
CA SER A 152 16.34 -10.41 -0.58
C SER A 152 17.80 -10.39 -0.08
N SER A 153 18.57 -9.37 -0.46
CA SER A 153 20.00 -9.24 -0.11
C SER A 153 20.20 -8.39 1.14
N PRO A 154 20.91 -8.88 2.19
CA PRO A 154 21.26 -8.08 3.36
C PRO A 154 22.03 -6.81 3.02
N THR A 155 22.91 -6.85 2.01
CA THR A 155 23.68 -5.68 1.55
C THR A 155 22.74 -4.62 0.99
N ARG A 156 21.80 -5.02 0.11
CA ARG A 156 20.84 -4.08 -0.49
C ARG A 156 19.89 -3.51 0.56
N LEU A 157 19.49 -4.33 1.54
CA LEU A 157 18.72 -3.87 2.69
C LEU A 157 19.45 -2.78 3.46
N GLN A 158 20.74 -3.01 3.78
CA GLN A 158 21.55 -2.05 4.54
C GLN A 158 21.73 -0.73 3.77
N GLU A 159 21.90 -0.78 2.47
CA GLU A 159 21.97 0.42 1.60
C GLU A 159 20.66 1.24 1.70
N ILE A 160 19.51 0.57 1.59
CA ILE A 160 18.19 1.22 1.71
C ILE A 160 18.01 1.81 3.10
N ALA A 161 18.32 1.05 4.16
CA ALA A 161 18.18 1.51 5.54
C ALA A 161 19.09 2.71 5.85
N ASN A 162 20.30 2.74 5.31
CA ASN A 162 21.22 3.87 5.46
C ASN A 162 20.73 5.11 4.70
N THR A 163 20.17 4.90 3.51
CA THR A 163 19.68 5.99 2.66
C THR A 163 18.36 6.56 3.16
N PHE A 164 17.49 5.69 3.70
CA PHE A 164 16.15 6.04 4.20
C PHE A 164 15.99 5.60 5.67
N PRO A 165 16.68 6.26 6.62
CA PRO A 165 16.74 5.80 8.02
C PRO A 165 15.39 5.91 8.76
N LYS A 166 14.40 6.59 8.19
CA LYS A 166 13.03 6.67 8.72
C LYS A 166 12.11 5.58 8.18
N ALA A 167 12.55 4.80 7.19
CA ALA A 167 11.73 3.79 6.58
C ALA A 167 11.44 2.64 7.54
N LYS A 168 10.17 2.25 7.62
CA LYS A 168 9.66 1.13 8.42
C LYS A 168 9.38 -0.11 7.57
N ALA A 169 9.19 0.06 6.27
CA ALA A 169 8.93 -1.04 5.36
C ALA A 169 9.39 -0.72 3.93
N VAL A 170 9.65 -1.78 3.17
CA VAL A 170 9.96 -1.74 1.74
C VAL A 170 8.99 -2.64 0.99
N GLU A 171 8.52 -2.18 -0.16
CA GLU A 171 7.60 -2.89 -1.04
C GLU A 171 7.74 -2.40 -2.50
N MET A 172 6.80 -2.69 -3.39
CA MET A 172 7.06 -2.49 -4.82
C MET A 172 6.04 -1.58 -5.54
N GLU A 173 5.02 -1.02 -4.88
CA GLU A 173 3.90 -0.31 -5.55
C GLU A 173 3.56 1.06 -4.96
N ALA A 174 3.64 1.22 -3.65
CA ALA A 174 3.01 2.34 -2.95
C ALA A 174 3.46 3.72 -3.43
N ALA A 175 4.75 3.91 -3.73
CA ALA A 175 5.21 5.19 -4.24
C ALA A 175 4.64 5.52 -5.63
N ALA A 176 4.43 4.52 -6.49
CA ALA A 176 3.80 4.70 -7.79
C ALA A 176 2.30 5.01 -7.68
N ILE A 177 1.59 4.34 -6.77
CA ILE A 177 0.19 4.62 -6.44
C ILE A 177 0.07 6.04 -5.88
N ALA A 178 0.90 6.39 -4.89
CA ALA A 178 0.90 7.70 -4.25
C ALA A 178 1.25 8.84 -5.23
N GLN A 179 2.23 8.63 -6.10
CA GLN A 179 2.58 9.57 -7.16
C GLN A 179 1.42 9.77 -8.15
N THR A 180 0.73 8.69 -8.54
CA THR A 180 -0.44 8.77 -9.42
C THR A 180 -1.57 9.54 -8.73
N CYS A 181 -1.84 9.28 -7.46
CA CYS A 181 -2.81 10.03 -6.65
C CYS A 181 -2.45 11.51 -6.54
N TYR A 182 -1.17 11.84 -6.32
CA TYR A 182 -0.67 13.21 -6.31
C TYR A 182 -0.91 13.92 -7.64
N LEU A 183 -0.56 13.28 -8.77
CA LEU A 183 -0.74 13.86 -10.10
C LEU A 183 -2.21 14.08 -10.48
N LEU A 184 -3.11 13.25 -9.96
CA LEU A 184 -4.55 13.32 -10.23
C LEU A 184 -5.36 13.98 -9.09
N ASN A 185 -4.68 14.53 -8.06
CA ASN A 185 -5.28 15.22 -6.91
C ASN A 185 -6.32 14.39 -6.15
N ILE A 186 -6.07 13.09 -5.97
CA ILE A 186 -6.91 12.20 -5.17
C ILE A 186 -6.20 11.89 -3.85
N PRO A 187 -6.87 12.00 -2.69
CA PRO A 187 -6.27 11.62 -1.42
C PRO A 187 -6.01 10.11 -1.37
N PHE A 188 -4.91 9.71 -0.73
CA PHE A 188 -4.59 8.32 -0.49
C PHE A 188 -4.21 8.06 0.96
N VAL A 189 -4.38 6.84 1.39
CA VAL A 189 -3.81 6.25 2.61
C VAL A 189 -3.19 4.91 2.28
N MET A 190 -2.24 4.49 3.09
CA MET A 190 -1.55 3.21 2.91
C MET A 190 -1.43 2.48 4.24
N LEU A 191 -1.81 1.19 4.22
CA LEU A 191 -1.63 0.26 5.32
C LEU A 191 -1.04 -1.05 4.78
N ARG A 192 0.03 -1.53 5.40
CA ARG A 192 0.69 -2.80 5.09
C ARG A 192 0.84 -3.64 6.35
N ALA A 193 0.77 -4.95 6.21
CA ALA A 193 1.19 -5.89 7.23
C ALA A 193 2.55 -6.49 6.86
N ILE A 194 3.44 -6.61 7.83
CA ILE A 194 4.77 -7.18 7.57
C ILE A 194 4.65 -8.68 7.37
N SER A 195 5.07 -9.16 6.21
CA SER A 195 5.10 -10.57 5.83
C SER A 195 6.44 -11.25 6.08
N ASP A 196 7.53 -10.47 6.05
CA ASP A 196 8.90 -10.96 6.18
C ASP A 196 9.81 -9.84 6.66
N LYS A 197 10.99 -10.21 7.15
CA LYS A 197 12.07 -9.26 7.33
C LYS A 197 12.81 -9.08 6.03
N ALA A 198 12.82 -7.86 5.51
CA ALA A 198 13.55 -7.56 4.30
C ALA A 198 15.03 -7.96 4.44
N GLY A 199 15.61 -8.53 3.39
CA GLY A 199 17.03 -8.92 3.36
C GLY A 199 17.38 -10.26 4.03
N GLU A 200 16.44 -10.94 4.69
CA GLU A 200 16.74 -12.27 5.28
C GLU A 200 16.68 -13.42 4.26
N GLY A 201 16.50 -13.12 2.98
CA GLY A 201 16.70 -14.07 1.87
C GLY A 201 15.70 -15.22 1.78
N ASN A 202 14.62 -15.20 2.56
CA ASN A 202 13.75 -16.35 2.76
C ASN A 202 12.42 -16.19 2.00
N ALA A 203 12.41 -16.60 0.72
CA ALA A 203 11.15 -16.80 0.00
C ALA A 203 10.18 -17.72 0.78
N VAL A 204 10.70 -18.69 1.55
CA VAL A 204 9.92 -19.61 2.39
C VAL A 204 9.21 -18.86 3.53
N SER A 205 9.84 -17.89 4.19
CA SER A 205 9.16 -17.12 5.24
C SER A 205 8.10 -16.21 4.63
N TYR A 206 8.36 -15.59 3.50
CA TYR A 206 7.37 -14.81 2.76
C TYR A 206 6.14 -15.65 2.39
N GLU A 207 6.32 -16.80 1.73
CA GLU A 207 5.21 -17.70 1.37
C GLU A 207 4.40 -18.16 2.58
N THR A 208 5.05 -18.34 3.74
CA THR A 208 4.38 -18.77 4.98
C THR A 208 3.49 -17.67 5.55
N PHE A 209 3.95 -16.44 5.60
CA PHE A 209 3.28 -15.36 6.34
C PHE A 209 2.49 -14.39 5.48
N VAL A 210 2.69 -14.37 4.17
CA VAL A 210 1.99 -13.44 3.26
C VAL A 210 0.47 -13.55 3.33
N VAL A 211 -0.05 -14.75 3.49
CA VAL A 211 -1.50 -15.00 3.58
C VAL A 211 -2.08 -14.44 4.89
N GLU A 212 -1.38 -14.64 6.01
CA GLU A 212 -1.82 -14.15 7.32
C GLU A 212 -1.71 -12.63 7.39
N ALA A 213 -0.60 -12.07 6.92
CA ALA A 213 -0.39 -10.63 6.81
C ALA A 213 -1.46 -9.96 5.92
N GLY A 214 -1.76 -10.56 4.76
CA GLY A 214 -2.82 -10.08 3.86
C GLY A 214 -4.21 -10.10 4.53
N LYS A 215 -4.54 -11.16 5.27
CA LYS A 215 -5.80 -11.25 6.02
C LYS A 215 -5.90 -10.22 7.14
N LEU A 216 -4.81 -9.96 7.86
CA LEU A 216 -4.77 -8.95 8.92
C LEU A 216 -5.00 -7.56 8.34
N SER A 217 -4.28 -7.20 7.27
CA SER A 217 -4.47 -5.94 6.55
C SER A 217 -5.93 -5.79 6.08
N ALA A 218 -6.50 -6.82 5.43
CA ALA A 218 -7.88 -6.81 4.96
C ALA A 218 -8.89 -6.66 6.11
N THR A 219 -8.65 -7.27 7.27
CA THR A 219 -9.51 -7.15 8.45
C THR A 219 -9.56 -5.72 8.96
N ILE A 220 -8.42 -5.04 9.03
CA ILE A 220 -8.34 -3.64 9.44
C ILE A 220 -9.07 -2.73 8.45
N ILE A 221 -8.89 -2.95 7.15
CA ILE A 221 -9.60 -2.16 6.11
C ILE A 221 -11.11 -2.36 6.20
N LYS A 222 -11.61 -3.59 6.40
CA LYS A 222 -13.04 -3.84 6.60
C LYS A 222 -13.60 -3.11 7.82
N ALA A 223 -12.87 -3.14 8.94
CA ALA A 223 -13.27 -2.43 10.16
C ALA A 223 -13.22 -0.90 9.97
N PHE A 224 -12.24 -0.39 9.22
CA PHE A 224 -12.17 1.03 8.86
C PHE A 224 -13.39 1.45 8.03
N LEU A 225 -13.76 0.70 7.00
CA LEU A 225 -14.95 0.98 6.19
C LEU A 225 -16.23 0.97 7.04
N ALA A 226 -16.38 0.02 7.95
CA ALA A 226 -17.50 -0.01 8.88
C ALA A 226 -17.55 1.26 9.75
N SER A 227 -16.41 1.71 10.29
CA SER A 227 -16.36 2.90 11.16
C SER A 227 -16.74 4.22 10.47
N ILE A 228 -16.56 4.31 9.15
CA ILE A 228 -16.88 5.52 8.38
C ILE A 228 -18.27 5.47 7.74
N SER A 229 -18.94 4.31 7.73
CA SER A 229 -20.34 4.19 7.28
C SER A 229 -21.35 4.68 8.33
N GLU A 230 -20.96 4.70 9.59
CA GLU A 230 -21.79 5.11 10.73
C GLU A 230 -21.77 6.63 10.98
N THR A 231 -20.94 7.37 10.21
CA THR A 231 -20.77 8.83 10.34
C THR A 231 -21.49 9.56 9.22
#